data_c58e9930687144c5702501c1a9b84b4b
#
_entry.id   c58e9930687144c5702501c1a9b84b4b
#
_cell.length_a   1.000
_cell.length_b   1.000
_cell.length_c   1.000
_cell.angle_alpha   90.00
_cell.angle_beta   90.00
_cell.angle_gamma   90.00
#
_symmetry.space_group_name_H-M   'P 1'
#
loop_
_entity.id
_entity.type
_entity.pdbx_description
1 polymer ?
#
loop_
_entity_poly.entity_id
_entity_poly.type
_entity_poly.pdbx_seq_one_letter_code
_entity_poly.pdbx_strand_id
1 'polypeptide(L)'
;TLKGSAAPVTYKSEGLAAHLGLDNLYITFSGYFPEKGAEMTTCSFKETEAYSVCGRFDESAGRILVVASAGNTARAFAKVCSENNIPLLLSVPEDNLDALWFEEPLNDCVKLIAAQKGGDYFDAIHLSNVALKSGRFIAEGGAKNVARRDGMATTVLSAAAFIGRIPDYYFQAVGSGTGAIAAWEAAMRLETDGRFGPNRMKLMVSQNAPFVPMYDAWRADSRHMLPYDDHRARRDAGIIDAKVLSNRR
;
A
#
# COMPACT_ATOMS: atom_id res chain seq x y z
N THR A 1 12.57 11.64 15.88
CA THR A 1 12.33 12.09 14.49
C THR A 1 13.03 11.13 13.56
N LEU A 2 12.32 10.59 12.55
CA LEU A 2 12.90 9.68 11.57
C LEU A 2 13.89 10.43 10.65
N LYS A 3 14.91 9.71 10.19
CA LYS A 3 15.74 10.12 9.05
C LYS A 3 14.97 9.88 7.76
N GLY A 4 15.12 10.79 6.81
CA GLY A 4 14.46 10.69 5.52
C GLY A 4 12.97 11.03 5.55
N SER A 5 12.40 11.04 4.38
CA SER A 5 10.96 11.22 4.15
C SER A 5 10.60 10.68 2.78
N ALA A 6 9.32 10.44 2.54
CA ALA A 6 8.81 10.07 1.22
C ALA A 6 7.56 10.89 0.92
N ALA A 7 7.52 11.47 -0.26
CA ALA A 7 6.36 12.20 -0.75
C ALA A 7 6.12 11.90 -2.23
N PRO A 8 4.87 11.65 -2.64
CA PRO A 8 4.54 11.57 -4.06
C PRO A 8 4.64 12.96 -4.70
N VAL A 9 4.97 13.00 -5.99
CA VAL A 9 5.03 14.24 -6.77
C VAL A 9 3.91 14.24 -7.80
N THR A 10 3.15 15.31 -7.84
CA THR A 10 2.08 15.48 -8.83
C THR A 10 2.54 16.43 -9.94
N TYR A 11 2.24 16.08 -11.17
CA TYR A 11 2.47 16.92 -12.34
C TYR A 11 1.38 16.75 -13.39
N LYS A 12 1.19 17.75 -14.24
CA LYS A 12 0.29 17.68 -15.38
C LYS A 12 0.94 16.83 -16.48
N SER A 13 0.24 15.85 -17.00
CA SER A 13 0.73 14.98 -18.08
C SER A 13 0.16 15.42 -19.42
N GLU A 14 0.85 16.33 -20.10
CA GLU A 14 0.37 16.89 -21.37
C GLU A 14 0.32 15.86 -22.50
N GLY A 15 1.36 15.04 -22.64
CA GLY A 15 1.42 14.02 -23.71
C GLY A 15 0.33 12.96 -23.58
N LEU A 16 0.14 12.40 -22.37
CA LEU A 16 -0.91 11.41 -22.15
C LEU A 16 -2.31 12.04 -22.23
N ALA A 17 -2.46 13.26 -21.73
CA ALA A 17 -3.70 14.03 -21.83
C ALA A 17 -4.11 14.23 -23.28
N ALA A 18 -3.20 14.69 -24.14
CA ALA A 18 -3.44 14.86 -25.56
C ALA A 18 -3.81 13.54 -26.25
N HIS A 19 -3.10 12.45 -25.94
CA HIS A 19 -3.38 11.13 -26.50
C HIS A 19 -4.79 10.61 -26.14
N LEU A 20 -5.26 10.92 -24.92
CA LEU A 20 -6.57 10.49 -24.41
C LEU A 20 -7.69 11.52 -24.68
N GLY A 21 -7.39 12.67 -25.29
CA GLY A 21 -8.37 13.75 -25.51
C GLY A 21 -8.85 14.39 -24.20
N LEU A 22 -7.97 14.51 -23.20
CA LEU A 22 -8.28 15.09 -21.89
C LEU A 22 -7.53 16.40 -21.68
N ASP A 23 -8.21 17.43 -21.20
CA ASP A 23 -7.58 18.73 -20.92
C ASP A 23 -6.83 18.75 -19.57
N ASN A 24 -7.33 18.00 -18.60
CA ASN A 24 -6.88 18.03 -17.20
C ASN A 24 -6.55 16.65 -16.70
N LEU A 25 -5.41 16.12 -17.14
CA LEU A 25 -4.84 14.86 -16.65
C LEU A 25 -3.59 15.14 -15.82
N TYR A 26 -3.60 14.65 -14.58
CA TYR A 26 -2.49 14.76 -13.65
C TYR A 26 -2.01 13.36 -13.26
N ILE A 27 -0.72 13.22 -13.04
CA ILE A 27 -0.11 12.00 -12.52
C ILE A 27 0.46 12.32 -11.15
N THR A 28 0.05 11.54 -10.14
CA THR A 28 0.70 11.55 -8.83
C THR A 28 1.66 10.37 -8.80
N PHE A 29 2.92 10.67 -8.96
CA PHE A 29 3.99 9.69 -9.14
C PHE A 29 4.65 9.37 -7.80
N SER A 30 4.75 8.09 -7.50
CA SER A 30 5.37 7.54 -6.28
C SER A 30 6.51 6.62 -6.68
N GLY A 31 7.63 7.19 -7.05
CA GLY A 31 8.81 6.47 -7.52
C GLY A 31 10.03 7.36 -7.59
N TYR A 32 11.02 6.93 -8.35
CA TYR A 32 12.27 7.65 -8.53
C TYR A 32 12.30 8.33 -9.91
N PHE A 33 12.20 9.64 -9.92
CA PHE A 33 12.26 10.50 -11.11
C PHE A 33 12.77 11.89 -10.70
N PRO A 34 14.10 12.03 -10.46
CA PRO A 34 14.70 13.24 -9.90
C PRO A 34 14.38 14.51 -10.69
N GLU A 35 14.26 14.43 -12.02
CA GLU A 35 13.93 15.56 -12.89
C GLU A 35 12.54 16.15 -12.61
N LYS A 36 11.68 15.38 -11.95
CA LYS A 36 10.37 15.82 -11.45
C LYS A 36 10.36 16.02 -9.93
N GLY A 37 11.49 15.87 -9.26
CA GLY A 37 11.59 15.96 -7.80
C GLY A 37 11.04 14.73 -7.06
N ALA A 38 10.85 13.61 -7.74
CA ALA A 38 10.37 12.38 -7.13
C ALA A 38 11.56 11.49 -6.72
N GLU A 39 11.73 11.24 -5.43
CA GLU A 39 12.93 10.63 -4.85
C GLU A 39 12.63 9.36 -4.02
N MET A 40 11.51 8.69 -4.29
CA MET A 40 11.21 7.42 -3.62
C MET A 40 12.05 6.28 -4.20
N THR A 41 13.11 5.89 -3.53
CA THR A 41 14.06 4.88 -4.03
C THR A 41 13.50 3.47 -4.02
N THR A 42 12.49 3.15 -3.21
CA THR A 42 11.77 1.88 -3.32
C THR A 42 10.80 1.82 -4.51
N CYS A 43 10.67 2.91 -5.25
CA CYS A 43 9.80 3.05 -6.41
C CYS A 43 8.34 2.68 -6.14
N SER A 44 7.86 2.94 -4.91
CA SER A 44 6.51 2.58 -4.51
C SER A 44 5.97 3.51 -3.42
N PHE A 45 4.68 3.89 -3.53
CA PHE A 45 3.98 4.65 -2.48
C PHE A 45 3.89 3.90 -1.13
N LYS A 46 4.35 2.66 -1.06
CA LYS A 46 4.54 1.93 0.20
C LYS A 46 5.59 2.57 1.09
N GLU A 47 6.48 3.37 0.52
CA GLU A 47 7.46 4.13 1.30
C GLU A 47 6.79 5.18 2.18
N THR A 48 5.75 5.86 1.68
CA THR A 48 4.98 6.82 2.49
C THR A 48 4.25 6.16 3.65
N GLU A 49 3.72 4.94 3.45
CA GLU A 49 3.09 4.19 4.54
C GLU A 49 4.11 3.77 5.59
N ALA A 50 5.30 3.33 5.17
CA ALA A 50 6.36 2.91 6.09
C ALA A 50 6.82 4.07 6.99
N TYR A 51 7.10 5.25 6.42
CA TYR A 51 7.43 6.43 7.21
C TYR A 51 6.33 6.81 8.20
N SER A 52 5.07 6.77 7.77
CA SER A 52 3.94 7.13 8.64
C SER A 52 3.75 6.13 9.79
N VAL A 53 3.92 4.84 9.55
CA VAL A 53 3.83 3.80 10.59
C VAL A 53 5.02 3.86 11.53
N CYS A 54 6.25 3.91 10.99
CA CYS A 54 7.47 3.97 11.79
C CYS A 54 7.55 5.26 12.64
N GLY A 55 7.07 6.39 12.11
CA GLY A 55 7.02 7.65 12.87
C GLY A 55 6.06 7.64 14.05
N ARG A 56 5.15 6.67 14.12
CA ARG A 56 4.22 6.45 15.23
C ARG A 56 4.51 5.17 16.03
N PHE A 57 5.58 4.48 15.66
CA PHE A 57 6.01 3.28 16.37
C PHE A 57 6.63 3.65 17.71
N ASP A 58 6.13 3.04 18.78
CA ASP A 58 6.65 3.24 20.13
C ASP A 58 7.80 2.26 20.41
N GLU A 59 9.02 2.72 20.20
CA GLU A 59 10.24 1.96 20.47
C GLU A 59 10.44 1.69 21.97
N SER A 60 9.92 2.55 22.86
CA SER A 60 10.08 2.43 24.31
C SER A 60 9.38 1.19 24.87
N ALA A 61 8.39 0.66 24.15
CA ALA A 61 7.70 -0.58 24.51
C ALA A 61 8.54 -1.85 24.30
N GLY A 62 9.75 -1.74 23.74
CA GLY A 62 10.67 -2.86 23.50
C GLY A 62 10.11 -3.93 22.55
N ARG A 63 9.12 -3.59 21.73
CA ARG A 63 8.50 -4.49 20.77
C ARG A 63 9.18 -4.40 19.40
N ILE A 64 9.03 -5.45 18.61
CA ILE A 64 9.59 -5.57 17.28
C ILE A 64 8.45 -5.48 16.26
N LEU A 65 8.56 -4.61 15.28
CA LEU A 65 7.58 -4.52 14.20
C LEU A 65 7.64 -5.80 13.35
N VAL A 66 6.50 -6.34 12.96
CA VAL A 66 6.45 -7.49 12.03
C VAL A 66 5.62 -7.16 10.80
N VAL A 67 6.19 -7.49 9.64
CA VAL A 67 5.58 -7.27 8.32
C VAL A 67 5.63 -8.58 7.54
N ALA A 68 4.46 -9.06 7.12
CA ALA A 68 4.37 -10.15 6.15
C ALA A 68 4.10 -9.57 4.76
N SER A 69 5.08 -9.66 3.86
CA SER A 69 4.93 -9.15 2.49
C SER A 69 6.02 -9.71 1.58
N ALA A 70 5.64 -10.02 0.36
CA ALA A 70 6.55 -10.53 -0.68
C ALA A 70 7.01 -9.45 -1.69
N GLY A 71 6.85 -8.17 -1.38
CA GLY A 71 7.18 -7.13 -2.37
C GLY A 71 7.29 -5.73 -1.78
N ASN A 72 6.59 -4.78 -2.39
CA ASN A 72 6.75 -3.34 -2.13
C ASN A 72 6.64 -2.93 -0.66
N THR A 73 5.71 -3.54 0.11
CA THR A 73 5.58 -3.24 1.54
C THR A 73 6.81 -3.71 2.31
N ALA A 74 7.31 -4.92 2.04
CA ALA A 74 8.53 -5.43 2.68
C ALA A 74 9.72 -4.52 2.40
N ARG A 75 9.93 -4.12 1.14
CA ARG A 75 11.03 -3.23 0.76
C ARG A 75 10.95 -1.88 1.44
N ALA A 76 9.77 -1.27 1.46
CA ALA A 76 9.56 0.03 2.08
C ALA A 76 9.84 0.00 3.59
N PHE A 77 9.28 -0.97 4.30
CA PHE A 77 9.54 -1.10 5.74
C PHE A 77 10.99 -1.48 6.04
N ALA A 78 11.62 -2.37 5.24
CA ALA A 78 13.02 -2.71 5.40
C ALA A 78 13.92 -1.47 5.29
N LYS A 79 13.72 -0.65 4.25
CA LYS A 79 14.46 0.61 4.05
C LYS A 79 14.29 1.53 5.25
N VAL A 80 13.06 1.91 5.57
CA VAL A 80 12.79 2.89 6.63
C VAL A 80 13.25 2.40 8.00
N CYS A 81 13.03 1.13 8.34
CA CYS A 81 13.48 0.54 9.59
C CYS A 81 15.00 0.45 9.66
N SER A 82 15.67 0.04 8.57
CA SER A 82 17.13 -0.03 8.48
C SER A 82 17.78 1.35 8.69
N GLU A 83 17.32 2.37 7.99
CA GLU A 83 17.84 3.74 8.09
C GLU A 83 17.63 4.37 9.46
N ASN A 84 16.61 3.93 10.19
CA ASN A 84 16.22 4.49 11.48
C ASN A 84 16.50 3.57 12.67
N ASN A 85 17.17 2.44 12.43
CA ASN A 85 17.50 1.44 13.45
C ASN A 85 16.26 0.90 14.22
N ILE A 86 15.12 0.79 13.55
CA ILE A 86 13.87 0.27 14.12
C ILE A 86 13.85 -1.26 13.99
N PRO A 87 13.67 -2.02 15.09
CA PRO A 87 13.64 -3.48 15.02
C PRO A 87 12.48 -3.98 14.13
N LEU A 88 12.82 -4.74 13.09
CA LEU A 88 11.86 -5.27 12.13
C LEU A 88 12.09 -6.76 11.89
N LEU A 89 10.99 -7.52 11.90
CA LEU A 89 10.93 -8.89 11.39
C LEU A 89 10.12 -8.90 10.08
N LEU A 90 10.78 -9.24 8.96
CA LEU A 90 10.11 -9.50 7.70
C LEU A 90 9.80 -10.98 7.56
N SER A 91 8.56 -11.30 7.20
CA SER A 91 8.14 -12.65 6.87
C SER A 91 7.74 -12.70 5.40
N VAL A 92 8.41 -13.53 4.61
CA VAL A 92 8.24 -13.60 3.14
C VAL A 92 8.16 -15.06 2.68
N PRO A 93 7.53 -15.38 1.55
CA PRO A 93 7.71 -16.68 0.90
C PRO A 93 9.14 -16.81 0.37
N GLU A 94 9.77 -17.98 0.50
CA GLU A 94 11.13 -18.21 -0.01
C GLU A 94 11.23 -17.94 -1.51
N ASP A 95 10.25 -18.38 -2.28
CA ASP A 95 10.21 -18.20 -3.74
C ASP A 95 10.07 -16.70 -4.18
N ASN A 96 9.85 -15.79 -3.24
CA ASN A 96 9.76 -14.35 -3.51
C ASN A 96 10.96 -13.54 -2.98
N LEU A 97 12.00 -14.18 -2.51
CA LEU A 97 13.20 -13.50 -2.00
C LEU A 97 13.86 -12.62 -3.06
N ASP A 98 13.90 -13.07 -4.30
CA ASP A 98 14.48 -12.34 -5.44
C ASP A 98 13.72 -11.04 -5.78
N ALA A 99 12.47 -10.92 -5.33
CA ALA A 99 11.69 -9.68 -5.46
C ALA A 99 12.07 -8.61 -4.44
N LEU A 100 12.85 -8.98 -3.42
CA LEU A 100 13.32 -8.09 -2.37
C LEU A 100 14.71 -7.54 -2.73
N TRP A 101 14.73 -6.51 -3.53
CA TRP A 101 15.96 -5.76 -3.81
C TRP A 101 16.05 -4.51 -2.94
N PHE A 102 17.27 -4.16 -2.55
CA PHE A 102 17.58 -2.98 -1.75
C PHE A 102 18.75 -2.24 -2.40
N GLU A 103 18.70 -0.93 -2.33
CA GLU A 103 19.75 -0.06 -2.87
C GLU A 103 21.04 -0.15 -2.03
N GLU A 104 20.87 -0.24 -0.72
CA GLU A 104 21.96 -0.37 0.25
C GLU A 104 21.76 -1.61 1.13
N PRO A 105 22.85 -2.17 1.69
CA PRO A 105 22.75 -3.25 2.66
C PRO A 105 21.88 -2.87 3.85
N LEU A 106 21.02 -3.80 4.27
CA LEU A 106 20.16 -3.58 5.43
C LEU A 106 20.95 -3.66 6.74
N ASN A 107 20.58 -2.79 7.68
CA ASN A 107 21.10 -2.81 9.04
C ASN A 107 20.64 -4.08 9.78
N ASP A 108 21.43 -4.50 10.76
CA ASP A 108 21.16 -5.69 11.59
C ASP A 108 19.84 -5.64 12.39
N CYS A 109 19.22 -4.49 12.55
CA CYS A 109 17.90 -4.36 13.16
C CYS A 109 16.78 -4.99 12.32
N VAL A 110 17.01 -5.21 11.01
CA VAL A 110 16.08 -5.87 10.10
C VAL A 110 16.43 -7.36 10.00
N LYS A 111 15.51 -8.21 10.44
CA LYS A 111 15.65 -9.67 10.34
C LYS A 111 14.59 -10.20 9.37
N LEU A 112 14.97 -11.22 8.60
CA LEU A 112 14.12 -11.85 7.63
C LEU A 112 13.94 -13.33 7.96
N ILE A 113 12.68 -13.80 7.89
CA ILE A 113 12.34 -15.21 7.90
C ILE A 113 11.60 -15.56 6.61
N ALA A 114 11.97 -16.68 6.00
CA ALA A 114 11.30 -17.15 4.82
C ALA A 114 10.36 -18.31 5.16
N ALA A 115 9.15 -18.29 4.60
CA ALA A 115 8.29 -19.46 4.56
C ALA A 115 8.96 -20.50 3.65
N GLN A 116 8.82 -21.77 4.00
CA GLN A 116 9.46 -22.88 3.30
C GLN A 116 9.17 -22.81 1.78
N LYS A 117 10.12 -23.29 0.98
CA LYS A 117 10.00 -23.38 -0.47
C LYS A 117 8.68 -24.03 -0.91
N GLY A 118 8.01 -23.41 -1.87
CA GLY A 118 6.67 -23.79 -2.29
C GLY A 118 5.55 -23.24 -1.39
N GLY A 119 5.90 -22.57 -0.29
CA GLY A 119 4.94 -21.82 0.52
C GLY A 119 4.49 -20.53 -0.18
N ASP A 120 3.30 -20.08 0.15
CA ASP A 120 2.72 -18.87 -0.41
C ASP A 120 2.71 -17.68 0.57
N TYR A 121 2.09 -16.58 0.16
CA TYR A 121 1.95 -15.39 1.00
C TYR A 121 1.19 -15.65 2.31
N PHE A 122 0.27 -16.63 2.33
CA PHE A 122 -0.45 -17.00 3.57
C PHE A 122 0.47 -17.72 4.55
N ASP A 123 1.42 -18.50 4.07
CA ASP A 123 2.41 -19.14 4.94
C ASP A 123 3.30 -18.08 5.59
N ALA A 124 3.69 -17.06 4.85
CA ALA A 124 4.40 -15.91 5.41
C ALA A 124 3.55 -15.16 6.46
N ILE A 125 2.26 -14.94 6.20
CA ILE A 125 1.32 -14.39 7.18
C ILE A 125 1.22 -15.31 8.40
N HIS A 126 1.14 -16.62 8.20
CA HIS A 126 1.08 -17.58 9.29
C HIS A 126 2.31 -17.49 10.20
N LEU A 127 3.52 -17.44 9.64
CA LEU A 127 4.76 -17.26 10.39
C LEU A 127 4.74 -15.95 11.20
N SER A 128 4.30 -14.85 10.60
CA SER A 128 4.16 -13.58 11.30
C SER A 128 3.17 -13.67 12.47
N ASN A 129 2.05 -14.38 12.29
CA ASN A 129 1.06 -14.61 13.33
C ASN A 129 1.61 -15.49 14.47
N VAL A 130 2.50 -16.45 14.17
CA VAL A 130 3.21 -17.23 15.20
C VAL A 130 4.12 -16.32 16.01
N ALA A 131 4.88 -15.43 15.36
CA ALA A 131 5.72 -14.46 16.07
C ALA A 131 4.90 -13.55 17.00
N LEU A 132 3.75 -13.06 16.53
CA LEU A 132 2.85 -12.20 17.31
C LEU A 132 2.37 -12.85 18.63
N LYS A 133 2.20 -14.18 18.68
CA LYS A 133 1.78 -14.90 19.89
C LYS A 133 2.76 -14.76 21.06
N SER A 134 4.01 -14.44 20.79
CA SER A 134 5.03 -14.26 21.84
C SER A 134 4.85 -12.98 22.66
N GLY A 135 4.01 -12.04 22.20
CA GLY A 135 3.82 -10.72 22.81
C GLY A 135 4.98 -9.73 22.57
N ARG A 136 6.10 -10.18 22.00
CA ARG A 136 7.28 -9.35 21.71
C ARG A 136 7.15 -8.58 20.39
N PHE A 137 6.25 -9.00 19.52
CA PHE A 137 6.06 -8.43 18.20
C PHE A 137 4.75 -7.66 18.11
N ILE A 138 4.72 -6.68 17.21
CA ILE A 138 3.52 -5.92 16.86
C ILE A 138 3.36 -5.91 15.34
N ALA A 139 2.16 -6.23 14.87
CA ALA A 139 1.86 -6.19 13.44
C ALA A 139 1.80 -4.76 12.91
N GLU A 140 2.23 -4.55 11.67
CA GLU A 140 2.04 -3.28 10.96
C GLU A 140 0.56 -2.95 10.71
N GLY A 141 -0.32 -3.93 10.81
CA GLY A 141 -1.78 -3.76 10.93
C GLY A 141 -2.56 -3.65 9.63
N GLY A 142 -1.93 -3.61 8.47
CA GLY A 142 -2.62 -3.57 7.18
C GLY A 142 -3.58 -2.39 7.04
N ALA A 143 -4.70 -2.61 6.36
CA ALA A 143 -5.73 -1.58 6.15
C ALA A 143 -6.38 -1.05 7.44
N LYS A 144 -6.26 -1.78 8.55
CA LYS A 144 -6.79 -1.35 9.85
C LYS A 144 -5.91 -0.30 10.52
N ASN A 145 -4.64 -0.19 10.14
CA ASN A 145 -3.72 0.79 10.70
C ASN A 145 -3.95 2.18 10.09
N VAL A 146 -4.41 3.12 10.91
CA VAL A 146 -4.63 4.52 10.50
C VAL A 146 -3.33 5.17 10.02
N ALA A 147 -2.21 4.93 10.69
CA ALA A 147 -0.92 5.47 10.29
C ALA A 147 -0.53 5.04 8.87
N ARG A 148 -0.82 3.79 8.51
CA ARG A 148 -0.61 3.27 7.17
C ARG A 148 -1.45 4.00 6.13
N ARG A 149 -2.74 4.20 6.42
CA ARG A 149 -3.64 4.94 5.54
C ARG A 149 -3.27 6.42 5.43
N ASP A 150 -2.85 7.05 6.52
CA ASP A 150 -2.36 8.44 6.50
C ASP A 150 -1.14 8.62 5.58
N GLY A 151 -0.19 7.69 5.60
CA GLY A 151 0.93 7.72 4.66
C GLY A 151 0.48 7.59 3.21
N MET A 152 -0.40 6.65 2.90
CA MET A 152 -0.95 6.46 1.55
C MET A 152 -1.84 7.64 1.10
N ALA A 153 -2.50 8.33 2.02
CA ALA A 153 -3.34 9.50 1.74
C ALA A 153 -2.55 10.66 1.10
N THR A 154 -1.24 10.68 1.27
CA THR A 154 -0.35 11.71 0.68
C THR A 154 -0.46 11.78 -0.84
N THR A 155 -0.89 10.72 -1.52
CA THR A 155 -1.15 10.74 -2.97
C THR A 155 -2.25 11.73 -3.33
N VAL A 156 -3.38 11.73 -2.62
CA VAL A 156 -4.48 12.67 -2.84
C VAL A 156 -4.10 14.07 -2.35
N LEU A 157 -3.38 14.17 -1.23
CA LEU A 157 -2.92 15.46 -0.70
C LEU A 157 -1.96 16.15 -1.67
N SER A 158 -1.02 15.42 -2.28
CA SER A 158 -0.13 15.93 -3.32
C SER A 158 -0.91 16.42 -4.53
N ALA A 159 -1.91 15.67 -4.99
CA ALA A 159 -2.75 16.05 -6.11
C ALA A 159 -3.54 17.33 -5.81
N ALA A 160 -4.24 17.37 -4.68
CA ALA A 160 -5.04 18.54 -4.29
C ALA A 160 -4.18 19.80 -4.12
N ALA A 161 -2.99 19.67 -3.50
CA ALA A 161 -2.06 20.79 -3.31
C ALA A 161 -1.53 21.32 -4.65
N PHE A 162 -1.20 20.43 -5.59
CA PHE A 162 -0.69 20.81 -6.92
C PHE A 162 -1.79 21.45 -7.79
N ILE A 163 -2.99 20.87 -7.79
CA ILE A 163 -4.11 21.32 -8.63
C ILE A 163 -4.78 22.58 -8.03
N GLY A 164 -4.66 22.80 -6.73
CA GLY A 164 -5.34 23.86 -5.97
C GLY A 164 -6.81 23.55 -5.64
N ARG A 165 -7.28 22.33 -5.93
CA ARG A 165 -8.65 21.88 -5.64
C ARG A 165 -8.68 20.34 -5.48
N ILE A 166 -9.77 19.83 -4.93
CA ILE A 166 -10.04 18.39 -4.90
C ILE A 166 -10.24 17.89 -6.35
N PRO A 167 -9.54 16.83 -6.83
CA PRO A 167 -9.76 16.27 -8.15
C PRO A 167 -11.20 15.77 -8.36
N ASP A 168 -11.70 15.80 -9.58
CA ASP A 168 -13.03 15.24 -9.90
C ASP A 168 -13.01 13.71 -9.87
N TYR A 169 -11.89 13.12 -10.34
CA TYR A 169 -11.69 11.68 -10.42
C TYR A 169 -10.31 11.32 -9.91
N TYR A 170 -10.21 10.20 -9.21
CA TYR A 170 -8.96 9.60 -8.78
C TYR A 170 -8.94 8.14 -9.19
N PHE A 171 -7.96 7.78 -10.01
CA PHE A 171 -7.81 6.43 -10.55
C PHE A 171 -6.69 5.70 -9.81
N GLN A 172 -6.97 4.49 -9.33
CA GLN A 172 -5.97 3.66 -8.66
C GLN A 172 -6.25 2.17 -8.87
N ALA A 173 -5.20 1.42 -9.18
CA ALA A 173 -5.25 -0.04 -9.09
C ALA A 173 -5.27 -0.47 -7.62
N VAL A 174 -6.11 -1.45 -7.29
CA VAL A 174 -6.24 -1.96 -5.94
C VAL A 174 -5.74 -3.40 -5.82
N GLY A 175 -4.85 -3.60 -4.86
CA GLY A 175 -4.48 -4.87 -4.31
C GLY A 175 -5.32 -5.18 -3.07
N SER A 176 -4.86 -4.78 -1.89
CA SER A 176 -5.60 -4.92 -0.63
C SER A 176 -6.74 -3.92 -0.44
N GLY A 177 -6.86 -2.93 -1.31
CA GLY A 177 -7.79 -1.82 -1.15
C GLY A 177 -7.34 -0.71 -0.18
N THR A 178 -6.25 -0.89 0.54
CA THR A 178 -5.78 0.08 1.55
C THR A 178 -5.55 1.47 0.96
N GLY A 179 -4.92 1.55 -0.22
CA GLY A 179 -4.67 2.83 -0.89
C GLY A 179 -5.96 3.52 -1.33
N ALA A 180 -6.95 2.76 -1.79
CA ALA A 180 -8.26 3.30 -2.16
C ALA A 180 -9.02 3.84 -0.94
N ILE A 181 -8.98 3.12 0.19
CA ILE A 181 -9.56 3.59 1.46
C ILE A 181 -8.86 4.89 1.90
N ALA A 182 -7.52 4.92 1.84
CA ALA A 182 -6.74 6.09 2.20
C ALA A 182 -7.05 7.31 1.31
N ALA A 183 -7.21 7.10 0.01
CA ALA A 183 -7.59 8.15 -0.93
C ALA A 183 -8.99 8.71 -0.64
N TRP A 184 -9.94 7.84 -0.34
CA TRP A 184 -11.28 8.23 0.04
C TRP A 184 -11.31 8.99 1.37
N GLU A 185 -10.62 8.51 2.40
CA GLU A 185 -10.48 9.21 3.69
C GLU A 185 -9.82 10.59 3.52
N ALA A 186 -8.79 10.70 2.67
CA ALA A 186 -8.16 11.97 2.36
C ALA A 186 -9.13 12.96 1.72
N ALA A 187 -9.91 12.50 0.72
CA ALA A 187 -10.93 13.34 0.07
C ALA A 187 -11.97 13.86 1.08
N MET A 188 -12.48 12.99 1.95
CA MET A 188 -13.44 13.40 3.00
C MET A 188 -12.85 14.44 3.95
N ARG A 189 -11.58 14.31 4.33
CA ARG A 189 -10.89 15.29 5.18
C ARG A 189 -10.73 16.62 4.47
N LEU A 190 -10.37 16.62 3.17
CA LEU A 190 -10.25 17.84 2.36
C LEU A 190 -11.61 18.53 2.16
N GLU A 191 -12.70 17.76 1.94
CA GLU A 191 -14.06 18.29 1.88
C GLU A 191 -14.45 18.97 3.20
N THR A 192 -14.15 18.33 4.33
CA THR A 192 -14.44 18.87 5.66
C THR A 192 -13.61 20.12 5.97
N ASP A 193 -12.35 20.14 5.56
CA ASP A 193 -11.44 21.28 5.73
C ASP A 193 -11.85 22.50 4.87
N GLY A 194 -12.42 22.28 3.70
CA GLY A 194 -12.97 23.29 2.80
C GLY A 194 -11.97 24.14 2.02
N ARG A 195 -10.68 24.12 2.34
CA ARG A 195 -9.65 24.96 1.68
C ARG A 195 -9.49 24.66 0.18
N PHE A 196 -9.82 23.44 -0.24
CA PHE A 196 -9.69 22.99 -1.63
C PHE A 196 -11.02 22.96 -2.39
N GLY A 197 -12.03 23.68 -1.87
CA GLY A 197 -13.34 23.82 -2.48
C GLY A 197 -14.30 22.66 -2.16
N PRO A 198 -15.56 22.74 -2.65
CA PRO A 198 -16.63 21.82 -2.29
C PRO A 198 -16.69 20.57 -3.18
N ASN A 199 -15.70 20.35 -4.05
CA ASN A 199 -15.75 19.25 -5.01
C ASN A 199 -15.67 17.89 -4.30
N ARG A 200 -16.46 16.93 -4.80
CA ARG A 200 -16.46 15.53 -4.33
C ARG A 200 -15.74 14.64 -5.31
N MET A 201 -14.64 14.07 -4.86
CA MET A 201 -13.82 13.18 -5.66
C MET A 201 -14.52 11.84 -5.90
N LYS A 202 -14.58 11.41 -7.17
CA LYS A 202 -15.00 10.07 -7.53
C LYS A 202 -13.80 9.13 -7.56
N LEU A 203 -13.86 8.09 -6.74
CA LEU A 203 -12.81 7.07 -6.69
C LEU A 203 -13.07 5.99 -7.75
N MET A 204 -12.17 5.89 -8.70
CA MET A 204 -12.20 4.92 -9.79
C MET A 204 -11.13 3.86 -9.54
N VAL A 205 -11.54 2.64 -9.23
CA VAL A 205 -10.63 1.56 -8.88
C VAL A 205 -10.61 0.47 -9.94
N SER A 206 -9.43 -0.08 -10.20
CA SER A 206 -9.26 -1.25 -11.07
C SER A 206 -8.75 -2.44 -10.28
N GLN A 207 -9.20 -3.64 -10.64
CA GLN A 207 -8.79 -4.90 -10.06
C GLN A 207 -8.23 -5.84 -11.12
N ASN A 208 -7.36 -6.74 -10.73
CA ASN A 208 -6.84 -7.77 -11.62
C ASN A 208 -7.89 -8.88 -11.83
N ALA A 209 -8.26 -9.10 -13.10
CA ALA A 209 -9.06 -10.28 -13.46
C ALA A 209 -8.22 -11.57 -13.25
N PRO A 210 -8.87 -12.71 -13.04
CA PRO A 210 -10.32 -12.94 -13.09
C PRO A 210 -11.04 -12.70 -11.75
N PHE A 211 -10.35 -12.37 -10.66
CA PHE A 211 -10.95 -12.17 -9.35
C PHE A 211 -11.18 -10.70 -9.04
N VAL A 212 -12.40 -10.24 -9.18
CA VAL A 212 -12.78 -8.83 -9.12
C VAL A 212 -13.96 -8.58 -8.13
N PRO A 213 -13.81 -8.95 -6.85
CA PRO A 213 -14.93 -8.94 -5.89
C PRO A 213 -15.56 -7.56 -5.67
N MET A 214 -14.79 -6.48 -5.83
CA MET A 214 -15.36 -5.12 -5.72
C MET A 214 -16.21 -4.78 -6.94
N TYR A 215 -15.76 -5.15 -8.13
CA TYR A 215 -16.54 -4.98 -9.37
C TYR A 215 -17.81 -5.82 -9.35
N ASP A 216 -17.72 -7.08 -8.91
CA ASP A 216 -18.87 -7.97 -8.82
C ASP A 216 -19.92 -7.43 -7.82
N ALA A 217 -19.49 -6.95 -6.66
CA ALA A 217 -20.38 -6.32 -5.68
C ALA A 217 -21.04 -5.05 -6.23
N TRP A 218 -20.24 -4.19 -6.91
CA TRP A 218 -20.77 -2.98 -7.53
C TRP A 218 -21.77 -3.29 -8.64
N ARG A 219 -21.52 -4.29 -9.47
CA ARG A 219 -22.44 -4.73 -10.54
C ARG A 219 -23.75 -5.27 -9.99
N ALA A 220 -23.72 -5.90 -8.83
CA ALA A 220 -24.90 -6.43 -8.13
C ALA A 220 -25.62 -5.36 -7.28
N ASP A 221 -25.20 -4.09 -7.33
CA ASP A 221 -25.67 -3.00 -6.46
C ASP A 221 -25.62 -3.39 -4.96
N SER A 222 -24.60 -4.15 -4.59
CA SER A 222 -24.39 -4.64 -3.24
C SER A 222 -23.32 -3.84 -2.53
N ARG A 223 -23.58 -3.50 -1.25
CA ARG A 223 -22.57 -2.91 -0.37
C ARG A 223 -21.67 -3.96 0.30
N HIS A 224 -21.95 -5.22 0.05
CA HIS A 224 -21.20 -6.35 0.58
C HIS A 224 -20.58 -7.13 -0.56
N MET A 225 -19.40 -7.68 -0.34
CA MET A 225 -18.81 -8.64 -1.28
C MET A 225 -19.65 -9.91 -1.33
N LEU A 226 -19.48 -10.68 -2.40
CA LEU A 226 -20.04 -12.01 -2.49
C LEU A 226 -19.60 -12.86 -1.30
N PRO A 227 -20.39 -13.86 -0.87
CA PRO A 227 -20.03 -14.74 0.22
C PRO A 227 -18.64 -15.33 0.05
N TYR A 228 -17.90 -15.43 1.15
CA TYR A 228 -16.52 -15.92 1.13
C TYR A 228 -16.41 -17.34 0.58
N ASP A 229 -17.40 -18.17 0.85
CA ASP A 229 -17.42 -19.57 0.40
C ASP A 229 -17.50 -19.70 -1.12
N ASP A 230 -18.21 -18.81 -1.80
CA ASP A 230 -18.24 -18.78 -3.27
C ASP A 230 -16.86 -18.44 -3.85
N HIS A 231 -16.19 -17.44 -3.29
CA HIS A 231 -14.86 -17.08 -3.71
C HIS A 231 -13.84 -18.18 -3.42
N ARG A 232 -13.96 -18.82 -2.26
CA ARG A 232 -13.12 -19.94 -1.87
C ARG A 232 -13.30 -21.14 -2.80
N ALA A 233 -14.55 -21.52 -3.09
CA ALA A 233 -14.85 -22.62 -3.99
C ALA A 233 -14.31 -22.37 -5.41
N ARG A 234 -14.46 -21.15 -5.94
CA ARG A 234 -13.93 -20.76 -7.26
C ARG A 234 -12.41 -20.79 -7.30
N ARG A 235 -11.74 -20.37 -6.23
CA ARG A 235 -10.30 -20.45 -6.10
C ARG A 235 -9.83 -21.91 -6.02
N ASP A 236 -10.44 -22.71 -5.16
CA ASP A 236 -10.05 -24.11 -4.96
C ASP A 236 -10.29 -24.95 -6.24
N ALA A 237 -11.25 -24.52 -7.08
CA ALA A 237 -11.47 -25.05 -8.42
C ALA A 237 -10.49 -24.49 -9.49
N GLY A 238 -9.55 -23.61 -9.13
CA GLY A 238 -8.62 -23.01 -10.08
C GLY A 238 -9.22 -22.00 -11.05
N ILE A 239 -10.46 -21.55 -10.80
CA ILE A 239 -11.18 -20.60 -11.67
C ILE A 239 -10.68 -19.17 -11.44
N ILE A 240 -10.21 -18.86 -10.24
CA ILE A 240 -9.67 -17.56 -9.86
C ILE A 240 -8.29 -17.70 -9.23
N ASP A 241 -7.39 -16.86 -9.65
CA ASP A 241 -6.08 -16.67 -9.03
C ASP A 241 -6.11 -15.34 -8.28
N ALA A 242 -6.52 -15.38 -7.04
CA ALA A 242 -6.79 -14.20 -6.26
C ALA A 242 -5.58 -13.78 -5.45
N LYS A 243 -5.05 -12.60 -5.66
CA LYS A 243 -3.97 -12.04 -4.82
C LYS A 243 -4.44 -10.95 -3.87
N VAL A 244 -5.74 -10.66 -3.78
CA VAL A 244 -6.08 -9.34 -3.33
C VAL A 244 -6.82 -9.24 -2.03
N LEU A 245 -7.84 -9.96 -1.78
CA LEU A 245 -8.62 -9.81 -0.56
C LEU A 245 -8.64 -11.06 0.28
N SER A 246 -8.25 -12.15 -0.27
CA SER A 246 -7.99 -13.40 0.46
C SER A 246 -7.39 -14.40 -0.51
N ASN A 247 -6.19 -14.82 -0.25
CA ASN A 247 -5.55 -15.61 -1.23
C ASN A 247 -4.74 -16.71 -0.76
N ARG A 248 -5.09 -17.83 -1.24
CA ARG A 248 -4.13 -18.88 -1.53
C ARG A 248 -4.12 -19.12 -3.01
N ARG A 249 -2.97 -19.22 -3.59
CA ARG A 249 -2.75 -20.06 -4.73
C ARG A 249 -2.95 -21.47 -4.32
#